data_ccd931758367b9ca05603cb8498bd428
#
_entry.id   ccd931758367b9ca05603cb8498bd428
#
_cell.length_a   1.000
_cell.length_b   1.000
_cell.length_c   1.000
_cell.angle_alpha   90.00
_cell.angle_beta   90.00
_cell.angle_gamma   90.00
#
_symmetry.space_group_name_H-M   'P 1'
#
loop_
_entity.id
_entity.type
_entity.pdbx_description
1 polymer ?
#
loop_
_entity_poly.entity_id
_entity_poly.type
_entity_poly.pdbx_seq_one_letter_code
_entity_poly.pdbx_strand_id
1 'polypeptide(L)'
;RRLSVVLEEDSEVIRFIKPPLNQLGLFYKAAKQYNPDFLVETADKKYMIEVKAANQTDNEDVQEKAKAAIKWCECASQVDADGKTWEYRLVPGDKIIVGNTFKYVIGMAIPVVVDGE
;
A
#
# COMPACT_ATOMS: atom_id res chain seq x y z
N ARG A 1 7.94 -6.89 -8.28
CA ARG A 1 7.85 -7.71 -9.48
C ARG A 1 6.96 -8.93 -9.31
N ARG A 2 7.16 -9.71 -8.24
CA ARG A 2 6.25 -10.81 -7.94
C ARG A 2 4.84 -10.31 -7.69
N LEU A 3 4.71 -9.16 -7.00
CA LEU A 3 3.40 -8.63 -6.70
C LEU A 3 2.66 -8.24 -7.98
N SER A 4 3.35 -7.67 -8.98
CA SER A 4 2.67 -7.32 -10.22
C SER A 4 2.07 -8.55 -10.90
N VAL A 5 2.75 -9.70 -10.83
CA VAL A 5 2.22 -10.95 -11.39
C VAL A 5 0.98 -11.39 -10.62
N VAL A 6 1.03 -11.34 -9.28
CA VAL A 6 -0.13 -11.67 -8.46
C VAL A 6 -1.33 -10.79 -8.83
N LEU A 7 -1.08 -9.48 -8.99
CA LEU A 7 -2.15 -8.53 -9.31
C LEU A 7 -2.75 -8.80 -10.69
N GLU A 8 -1.91 -9.13 -11.67
CA GLU A 8 -2.40 -9.40 -13.02
C GLU A 8 -3.25 -10.66 -13.10
N GLU A 9 -2.94 -11.64 -12.27
CA GLU A 9 -3.62 -12.92 -12.32
C GLU A 9 -4.84 -13.02 -11.43
N ASP A 10 -5.06 -12.04 -10.55
CA ASP A 10 -6.13 -12.11 -9.57
C ASP A 10 -7.41 -11.48 -10.11
N SER A 11 -8.46 -12.30 -10.24
CA SER A 11 -9.74 -11.83 -10.80
C SER A 11 -10.46 -10.83 -9.93
N GLU A 12 -10.12 -10.72 -8.64
CA GLU A 12 -10.73 -9.74 -7.74
C GLU A 12 -10.08 -8.37 -7.86
N VAL A 13 -8.93 -8.28 -8.52
CA VAL A 13 -8.25 -7.01 -8.76
C VAL A 13 -8.84 -6.38 -10.03
N ILE A 14 -9.53 -5.25 -9.86
CA ILE A 14 -10.15 -4.55 -10.98
C ILE A 14 -9.08 -3.86 -11.81
N ARG A 15 -8.16 -3.16 -11.15
CA ARG A 15 -7.05 -2.49 -11.81
C ARG A 15 -5.97 -2.20 -10.80
N PHE A 16 -4.75 -2.00 -11.29
CA PHE A 16 -3.65 -1.54 -10.45
C PHE A 16 -2.68 -0.73 -11.29
N ILE A 17 -1.92 0.13 -10.61
CA ILE A 17 -0.87 0.92 -11.25
C ILE A 17 0.32 1.06 -10.30
N LYS A 18 1.49 1.33 -10.89
CA LYS A 18 2.62 1.89 -10.16
C LYS A 18 2.46 3.40 -10.28
N PRO A 19 2.22 4.12 -9.17
CA PRO A 19 1.92 5.54 -9.29
C PRO A 19 3.11 6.30 -9.86
N PRO A 20 2.86 7.27 -10.75
CA PRO A 20 3.94 8.12 -11.26
C PRO A 20 4.62 8.87 -10.12
N LEU A 21 5.92 9.14 -10.30
CA LEU A 21 6.69 9.83 -9.27
C LEU A 21 6.06 11.17 -8.92
N ASN A 22 5.93 11.41 -7.61
CA ASN A 22 5.53 12.71 -7.06
C ASN A 22 4.16 13.19 -7.52
N GLN A 23 3.24 12.26 -7.83
CA GLN A 23 1.91 12.61 -8.31
C GLN A 23 0.84 12.56 -7.23
N LEU A 24 1.10 11.86 -6.11
CA LEU A 24 0.09 11.67 -5.07
C LEU A 24 0.00 12.80 -4.07
N GLY A 25 1.01 13.66 -3.98
CA GLY A 25 1.04 14.68 -2.94
C GLY A 25 1.17 14.08 -1.56
N LEU A 26 1.85 12.94 -1.44
CA LEU A 26 2.05 12.25 -0.18
C LEU A 26 3.42 12.61 0.36
N PHE A 27 3.43 13.25 1.54
CA PHE A 27 4.67 13.74 2.15
C PHE A 27 4.89 13.11 3.50
N TYR A 28 6.15 12.89 3.84
CA TYR A 28 6.57 12.47 5.16
C TYR A 28 7.82 13.26 5.54
N LYS A 29 8.11 13.37 6.82
CA LYS A 29 9.27 14.12 7.32
C LYS A 29 9.37 15.49 6.61
N ALA A 30 8.72 16.46 7.13
CA ALA A 30 8.77 17.83 6.64
C ALA A 30 8.34 17.95 5.17
N ALA A 31 9.21 17.71 4.20
CA ALA A 31 8.89 18.01 2.81
C ALA A 31 9.26 16.87 1.86
N LYS A 32 9.59 15.69 2.36
CA LYS A 32 9.97 14.59 1.48
C LYS A 32 8.72 13.91 0.91
N GLN A 33 8.74 13.67 -0.38
CA GLN A 33 7.63 12.95 -1.02
C GLN A 33 7.84 11.46 -0.93
N TYR A 34 6.74 10.74 -0.75
CA TYR A 34 6.74 9.29 -0.69
C TYR A 34 5.96 8.75 -1.87
N ASN A 35 6.56 7.79 -2.57
CA ASN A 35 5.96 7.15 -3.74
C ASN A 35 5.80 5.66 -3.44
N PRO A 36 4.57 5.21 -3.09
CA PRO A 36 4.35 3.79 -2.82
C PRO A 36 4.51 2.96 -4.08
N ASP A 37 4.70 1.65 -3.90
CA ASP A 37 4.97 0.77 -5.03
C ASP A 37 3.74 0.55 -5.92
N PHE A 38 2.56 0.40 -5.33
CA PHE A 38 1.34 0.10 -6.10
C PHE A 38 0.12 0.75 -5.51
N LEU A 39 -0.83 1.12 -6.37
CA LEU A 39 -2.20 1.41 -6.00
C LEU A 39 -3.07 0.33 -6.64
N VAL A 40 -3.98 -0.26 -5.86
CA VAL A 40 -4.79 -1.40 -6.30
C VAL A 40 -6.25 -1.15 -6.00
N GLU A 41 -7.12 -1.46 -6.95
CA GLU A 41 -8.57 -1.35 -6.73
C GLU A 41 -9.23 -2.70 -6.82
N THR A 42 -10.05 -3.03 -5.81
CA THR A 42 -10.94 -4.18 -5.83
C THR A 42 -12.38 -3.68 -5.82
N ALA A 43 -13.34 -4.59 -5.77
CA ALA A 43 -14.75 -4.22 -5.84
C ALA A 43 -15.16 -3.27 -4.71
N ASP A 44 -14.59 -3.43 -3.52
CA ASP A 44 -15.03 -2.69 -2.34
C ASP A 44 -13.98 -1.76 -1.74
N LYS A 45 -12.72 -1.87 -2.13
CA LYS A 45 -11.64 -1.10 -1.51
C LYS A 45 -10.59 -0.67 -2.51
N LYS A 46 -9.83 0.34 -2.12
CA LYS A 46 -8.61 0.74 -2.80
C LYS A 46 -7.45 0.60 -1.82
N TYR A 47 -6.33 0.12 -2.31
CA TYR A 47 -5.15 -0.17 -1.46
C TYR A 47 -3.94 0.59 -1.95
N MET A 48 -3.16 1.06 -1.00
CA MET A 48 -1.83 1.59 -1.25
C MET A 48 -0.84 0.57 -0.69
N ILE A 49 0.02 0.03 -1.55
CA ILE A 49 0.88 -1.10 -1.19
C ILE A 49 2.34 -0.68 -1.27
N GLU A 50 3.08 -0.99 -0.21
CA GLU A 50 4.53 -0.88 -0.20
C GLU A 50 5.10 -2.26 0.04
N VAL A 51 6.10 -2.65 -0.79
CA VAL A 51 6.76 -3.94 -0.66
C VAL A 51 8.17 -3.70 -0.15
N LYS A 52 8.54 -4.35 0.95
CA LYS A 52 9.88 -4.26 1.52
C LYS A 52 10.33 -5.64 1.96
N ALA A 53 11.64 -5.90 1.93
CA ALA A 53 12.18 -7.12 2.50
C ALA A 53 11.77 -7.22 3.96
N ALA A 54 11.50 -8.44 4.44
CA ALA A 54 10.98 -8.63 5.79
C ALA A 54 11.89 -8.01 6.84
N ASN A 55 13.21 -8.06 6.64
CA ASN A 55 14.18 -7.52 7.60
C ASN A 55 14.31 -6.00 7.52
N GLN A 56 13.56 -5.33 6.62
CA GLN A 56 13.58 -3.88 6.47
C GLN A 56 12.27 -3.24 6.93
N THR A 57 11.26 -4.04 7.27
CA THR A 57 9.94 -3.49 7.56
C THR A 57 9.90 -2.66 8.85
N ASP A 58 10.83 -2.91 9.78
CA ASP A 58 10.91 -2.13 11.02
C ASP A 58 11.88 -0.95 10.94
N ASN A 59 12.46 -0.70 9.78
CA ASN A 59 13.33 0.46 9.55
C ASN A 59 12.56 1.74 9.85
N GLU A 60 13.22 2.69 10.51
CA GLU A 60 12.57 3.93 10.93
C GLU A 60 11.97 4.70 9.74
N ASP A 61 12.72 4.82 8.65
CA ASP A 61 12.25 5.54 7.48
C ASP A 61 11.01 4.86 6.88
N VAL A 62 11.01 3.53 6.82
CA VAL A 62 9.88 2.76 6.32
C VAL A 62 8.66 2.99 7.20
N GLN A 63 8.84 3.00 8.53
CA GLN A 63 7.74 3.22 9.45
C GLN A 63 7.19 4.64 9.35
N GLU A 64 8.04 5.65 9.16
CA GLU A 64 7.58 7.03 9.00
C GLU A 64 6.78 7.20 7.72
N LYS A 65 7.23 6.58 6.63
CA LYS A 65 6.47 6.57 5.38
C LYS A 65 5.11 5.91 5.56
N ALA A 66 5.08 4.79 6.27
CA ALA A 66 3.85 4.04 6.50
C ALA A 66 2.84 4.87 7.30
N LYS A 67 3.30 5.57 8.34
CA LYS A 67 2.42 6.42 9.14
C LYS A 67 1.81 7.54 8.30
N ALA A 68 2.62 8.18 7.47
CA ALA A 68 2.13 9.24 6.59
C ALA A 68 1.11 8.68 5.58
N ALA A 69 1.40 7.50 5.04
CA ALA A 69 0.51 6.85 4.07
C ALA A 69 -0.83 6.49 4.69
N ILE A 70 -0.83 6.02 5.93
CA ILE A 70 -2.09 5.68 6.62
C ILE A 70 -2.97 6.91 6.76
N LYS A 71 -2.38 8.06 7.14
CA LYS A 71 -3.13 9.30 7.25
C LYS A 71 -3.65 9.77 5.89
N TRP A 72 -2.84 9.63 4.86
CA TRP A 72 -3.26 9.96 3.51
C TRP A 72 -4.46 9.12 3.10
N CYS A 73 -4.43 7.81 3.40
CA CYS A 73 -5.51 6.90 3.06
C CYS A 73 -6.79 7.25 3.83
N GLU A 74 -6.69 7.69 5.07
CA GLU A 74 -7.85 8.12 5.83
C GLU A 74 -8.53 9.30 5.16
N CYS A 75 -7.75 10.28 4.73
CA CYS A 75 -8.28 11.43 4.01
C CYS A 75 -8.87 11.04 2.67
N ALA A 76 -8.18 10.18 1.92
CA ALA A 76 -8.65 9.74 0.62
C ALA A 76 -9.97 8.98 0.73
N SER A 77 -10.14 8.21 1.80
CA SER A 77 -11.38 7.46 2.03
C SER A 77 -12.59 8.38 2.16
N GLN A 78 -12.38 9.57 2.70
CA GLN A 78 -13.49 10.51 2.91
C GLN A 78 -13.95 11.19 1.64
N VAL A 79 -13.09 11.26 0.62
CA VAL A 79 -13.37 12.00 -0.60
C VAL A 79 -13.33 11.12 -1.85
N ASP A 80 -13.28 9.81 -1.69
CA ASP A 80 -13.17 8.90 -2.83
C ASP A 80 -14.40 9.00 -3.71
N ALA A 81 -14.20 9.21 -5.01
CA ALA A 81 -15.27 9.41 -5.96
C ALA A 81 -16.19 8.19 -6.07
N ASP A 82 -15.66 7.00 -5.82
CA ASP A 82 -16.40 5.74 -5.89
C ASP A 82 -16.95 5.32 -4.53
N GLY A 83 -16.70 6.10 -3.49
CA GLY A 83 -17.15 5.80 -2.15
C GLY A 83 -16.42 4.65 -1.49
N LYS A 84 -15.23 4.31 -1.99
CA LYS A 84 -14.46 3.18 -1.46
C LYS A 84 -13.52 3.63 -0.36
N THR A 85 -13.24 2.72 0.57
CA THR A 85 -12.26 2.92 1.62
C THR A 85 -10.87 2.63 1.07
N TRP A 86 -9.91 3.49 1.43
CA TRP A 86 -8.50 3.30 1.12
C TRP A 86 -7.79 2.69 2.31
N GLU A 87 -6.92 1.71 2.07
CA GLU A 87 -6.13 1.08 3.12
C GLU A 87 -4.68 0.95 2.67
N TYR A 88 -3.76 1.21 3.60
CA TYR A 88 -2.33 1.04 3.37
C TYR A 88 -1.90 -0.34 3.84
N ARG A 89 -1.03 -0.99 3.06
CA ARG A 89 -0.46 -2.28 3.43
C ARG A 89 1.04 -2.29 3.18
N LEU A 90 1.80 -2.57 4.22
CA LEU A 90 3.25 -2.78 4.14
C LEU A 90 3.48 -4.28 4.08
N VAL A 91 3.92 -4.79 2.93
CA VAL A 91 3.97 -6.22 2.66
C VAL A 91 5.41 -6.70 2.62
N PRO A 92 5.76 -7.77 3.37
CA PRO A 92 7.11 -8.34 3.28
C PRO A 92 7.29 -9.06 1.95
N GLY A 93 8.14 -8.50 1.08
CA GLY A 93 8.26 -8.94 -0.30
C GLY A 93 8.77 -10.37 -0.46
N ASP A 94 9.64 -10.80 0.44
CA ASP A 94 10.20 -12.15 0.38
C ASP A 94 9.16 -13.24 0.73
N LYS A 95 7.96 -12.84 1.16
CA LYS A 95 6.87 -13.78 1.43
C LYS A 95 5.80 -13.78 0.34
N ILE A 96 5.98 -12.99 -0.70
CA ILE A 96 5.05 -12.98 -1.82
C ILE A 96 5.36 -14.17 -2.73
N ILE A 97 4.36 -15.02 -2.94
CA ILE A 97 4.50 -16.22 -3.76
C ILE A 97 3.55 -16.11 -4.92
N VAL A 98 4.08 -16.20 -6.15
CA VAL A 98 3.25 -16.19 -7.36
C VAL A 98 2.30 -17.39 -7.31
N GLY A 99 1.03 -17.15 -7.61
CA GLY A 99 -0.01 -18.17 -7.50
C GLY A 99 -0.90 -17.99 -6.30
N ASN A 100 -0.47 -17.23 -5.28
CA ASN A 100 -1.34 -16.86 -4.18
C ASN A 100 -2.25 -15.72 -4.58
N THR A 101 -3.35 -15.55 -3.84
CA THR A 101 -4.30 -14.46 -4.13
C THR A 101 -3.79 -13.15 -3.56
N PHE A 102 -4.31 -12.06 -4.11
CA PHE A 102 -4.05 -10.74 -3.56
C PHE A 102 -4.51 -10.65 -2.10
N LYS A 103 -5.67 -11.22 -1.80
CA LYS A 103 -6.20 -11.25 -0.44
C LYS A 103 -5.23 -11.91 0.54
N TYR A 104 -4.60 -13.00 0.11
CA TYR A 104 -3.60 -13.67 0.93
C TYR A 104 -2.39 -12.77 1.17
N VAL A 105 -1.94 -12.09 0.10
CA VAL A 105 -0.78 -11.21 0.18
C VAL A 105 -1.01 -10.06 1.16
N ILE A 106 -2.16 -9.38 1.06
CA ILE A 106 -2.43 -8.26 1.98
C ILE A 106 -2.64 -8.75 3.41
N GLY A 107 -3.04 -10.01 3.59
CA GLY A 107 -3.15 -10.61 4.91
C GLY A 107 -1.82 -10.79 5.60
N MET A 108 -0.71 -10.77 4.86
CA MET A 108 0.64 -10.85 5.42
C MET A 108 1.22 -9.49 5.78
N ALA A 109 0.45 -8.42 5.64
CA ALA A 109 0.97 -7.07 5.89
C ALA A 109 1.45 -6.93 7.33
N ILE A 110 2.51 -6.13 7.48
CA ILE A 110 3.10 -5.85 8.80
C ILE A 110 2.26 -4.77 9.48
N PRO A 111 1.89 -4.97 10.75
CA PRO A 111 1.16 -3.94 11.50
C PRO A 111 2.00 -2.67 11.64
N VAL A 112 1.35 -1.53 11.52
CA VAL A 112 1.98 -0.22 11.70
C VAL A 112 1.20 0.53 12.77
N VAL A 113 1.90 1.02 13.80
CA VAL A 113 1.29 1.79 14.86
C VAL A 113 1.40 3.27 14.53
N VAL A 114 0.26 3.95 14.49
CA VAL A 114 0.23 5.39 14.21
C VAL A 114 0.21 6.13 15.54
N ASP A 115 1.14 7.09 15.67
CA ASP A 115 1.26 7.87 16.90
C ASP A 115 -0.02 8.67 17.15
N GLY A 116 -0.42 8.72 18.42
CA GLY A 116 -1.60 9.46 18.82
C GLY A 116 -2.90 8.67 18.72
N GLU A 117 -2.81 7.40 18.39
CA GLU A 117 -3.97 6.52 18.28
C GLU A 117 -4.35 5.83 19.58
#